data_871ffbcfad8c7a1ad18193c4b61c7329
#
_entry.id   871ffbcfad8c7a1ad18193c4b61c7329
#
_cell.length_a   1.000
_cell.length_b   1.000
_cell.length_c   1.000
_cell.angle_alpha   90.00
_cell.angle_beta   90.00
_cell.angle_gamma   90.00
#
_symmetry.space_group_name_H-M   'P 1'
#
loop_
_entity.id
_entity.type
_entity.pdbx_description
1 polymer ?
#
loop_
_entity_poly.entity_id
_entity_poly.type
_entity_poly.pdbx_seq_one_letter_code
_entity_poly.pdbx_strand_id
1 'polypeptide(L)'
;MNTEESRQKIVNTAIEMFNARGCKGVTMDDIAQSLHMSKRTLYEIFENKEALLEACLQLVQAQLKATHYETAKRVEEPMLLALYITKSMALSNHRYNRLISETKRYYPEVHSRFFALHTEEVRRMLQRGIEYAREKGYLREGIDAAEAVEQLYDLLQSLRIKENDNCDTYATQVGEKAYTYFRGLMTVDSIRRYEAHEDEYKHLIEEITTKNR
;
A
#
# COMPACT_ATOMS: atom_id res chain seq x y z
N MET A 1 -20.90 -11.65 21.27
CA MET A 1 -19.81 -11.21 20.39
C MET A 1 -19.70 -9.70 20.58
N ASN A 2 -18.51 -9.16 20.87
CA ASN A 2 -18.32 -7.72 21.06
C ASN A 2 -18.59 -7.00 19.72
N THR A 3 -19.17 -5.82 19.74
CA THR A 3 -19.51 -5.04 18.54
C THR A 3 -18.28 -4.82 17.66
N GLU A 4 -17.08 -4.63 18.24
CA GLU A 4 -15.83 -4.43 17.52
C GLU A 4 -15.38 -5.73 16.82
N GLU A 5 -15.48 -6.89 17.45
CA GLU A 5 -15.18 -8.19 16.82
C GLU A 5 -16.10 -8.45 15.63
N SER A 6 -17.40 -8.12 15.79
CA SER A 6 -18.37 -8.23 14.70
C SER A 6 -18.04 -7.32 13.54
N ARG A 7 -17.68 -6.05 13.84
CA ARG A 7 -17.26 -5.06 12.85
C ARG A 7 -16.04 -5.53 12.06
N GLN A 8 -15.01 -6.01 12.75
CA GLN A 8 -13.79 -6.52 12.11
C GLN A 8 -14.07 -7.73 11.21
N LYS A 9 -14.92 -8.67 11.68
CA LYS A 9 -15.30 -9.84 10.89
C LYS A 9 -16.07 -9.44 9.63
N ILE A 10 -16.99 -8.49 9.72
CA ILE A 10 -17.74 -7.97 8.57
C ILE A 10 -16.78 -7.34 7.55
N VAL A 11 -15.87 -6.49 7.99
CA VAL A 11 -14.92 -5.80 7.10
C VAL A 11 -14.01 -6.80 6.38
N ASN A 12 -13.45 -7.78 7.10
CA ASN A 12 -12.59 -8.81 6.48
C ASN A 12 -13.35 -9.61 5.43
N THR A 13 -14.55 -10.10 5.74
CA THR A 13 -15.38 -10.84 4.78
C THR A 13 -15.76 -9.97 3.56
N ALA A 14 -16.09 -8.69 3.80
CA ALA A 14 -16.42 -7.77 2.72
C ALA A 14 -15.23 -7.52 1.78
N ILE A 15 -14.01 -7.36 2.31
CA ILE A 15 -12.78 -7.21 1.51
C ILE A 15 -12.61 -8.42 0.58
N GLU A 16 -12.71 -9.64 1.12
CA GLU A 16 -12.58 -10.86 0.34
C GLU A 16 -13.65 -10.94 -0.77
N MET A 17 -14.91 -10.68 -0.42
CA MET A 17 -16.02 -10.73 -1.38
C MET A 17 -15.89 -9.64 -2.45
N PHE A 18 -15.58 -8.40 -2.08
CA PHE A 18 -15.41 -7.30 -3.03
C PHE A 18 -14.22 -7.54 -3.96
N ASN A 19 -13.14 -8.08 -3.44
CA ASN A 19 -11.98 -8.38 -4.27
C ASN A 19 -12.22 -9.58 -5.21
N ALA A 20 -12.97 -10.58 -4.78
CA ALA A 20 -13.28 -11.75 -5.59
C ALA A 20 -14.39 -11.48 -6.63
N ARG A 21 -15.48 -10.82 -6.24
CA ARG A 21 -16.72 -10.68 -7.04
C ARG A 21 -16.99 -9.25 -7.51
N GLY A 22 -16.21 -8.28 -7.05
CA GLY A 22 -16.36 -6.86 -7.35
C GLY A 22 -17.34 -6.12 -6.45
N CYS A 23 -17.08 -4.82 -6.29
CA CYS A 23 -17.91 -3.97 -5.43
C CYS A 23 -19.34 -3.81 -5.94
N LYS A 24 -19.55 -3.81 -7.25
CA LYS A 24 -20.90 -3.68 -7.83
C LYS A 24 -21.74 -4.94 -7.62
N GLY A 25 -21.12 -6.11 -7.78
CA GLY A 25 -21.82 -7.41 -7.75
C GLY A 25 -22.16 -7.94 -6.36
N VAL A 26 -21.52 -7.44 -5.30
CA VAL A 26 -21.72 -7.86 -3.91
C VAL A 26 -22.69 -6.90 -3.23
N THR A 27 -23.77 -7.44 -2.63
CA THR A 27 -24.77 -6.67 -1.87
C THR A 27 -24.51 -6.78 -0.35
N MET A 28 -25.12 -5.89 0.44
CA MET A 28 -25.14 -6.02 1.92
C MET A 28 -25.80 -7.34 2.34
N ASP A 29 -26.81 -7.80 1.60
CA ASP A 29 -27.49 -9.08 1.84
C ASP A 29 -26.55 -10.28 1.66
N ASP A 30 -25.73 -10.29 0.60
CA ASP A 30 -24.74 -11.33 0.35
C ASP A 30 -23.75 -11.44 1.51
N ILE A 31 -23.32 -10.28 2.05
CA ILE A 31 -22.38 -10.23 3.17
C ILE A 31 -23.04 -10.75 4.46
N ALA A 32 -24.28 -10.31 4.75
CA ALA A 32 -25.02 -10.80 5.91
C ALA A 32 -25.23 -12.32 5.83
N GLN A 33 -25.58 -12.84 4.66
CA GLN A 33 -25.75 -14.28 4.43
C GLN A 33 -24.44 -15.04 4.62
N SER A 34 -23.32 -14.55 4.06
CA SER A 34 -21.99 -15.17 4.20
C SER A 34 -21.56 -15.28 5.65
N LEU A 35 -21.96 -14.31 6.48
CA LEU A 35 -21.63 -14.24 7.91
C LEU A 35 -22.66 -14.93 8.83
N HIS A 36 -23.71 -15.50 8.25
CA HIS A 36 -24.84 -16.06 8.99
C HIS A 36 -25.44 -15.07 10.02
N MET A 37 -25.50 -13.79 9.66
CA MET A 37 -26.08 -12.74 10.50
C MET A 37 -27.34 -12.16 9.88
N SER A 38 -28.19 -11.54 10.71
CA SER A 38 -29.36 -10.85 10.20
C SER A 38 -28.98 -9.59 9.43
N LYS A 39 -29.74 -9.21 8.39
CA LYS A 39 -29.57 -7.92 7.71
C LYS A 39 -29.62 -6.75 8.68
N ARG A 40 -30.53 -6.80 9.64
CA ARG A 40 -30.68 -5.79 10.69
C ARG A 40 -29.37 -5.60 11.45
N THR A 41 -28.74 -6.67 11.89
CA THR A 41 -27.47 -6.61 12.61
C THR A 41 -26.36 -5.99 11.77
N LEU A 42 -26.30 -6.30 10.47
CA LEU A 42 -25.34 -5.68 9.58
C LEU A 42 -25.57 -4.17 9.42
N TYR A 43 -26.83 -3.75 9.22
CA TYR A 43 -27.20 -2.34 9.08
C TYR A 43 -27.10 -1.54 10.40
N GLU A 44 -27.17 -2.18 11.54
CA GLU A 44 -26.86 -1.56 12.86
C GLU A 44 -25.35 -1.21 13.01
N ILE A 45 -24.47 -1.93 12.30
CA ILE A 45 -23.00 -1.73 12.36
C ILE A 45 -22.51 -0.83 11.20
N PHE A 46 -23.08 -1.00 10.02
CA PHE A 46 -22.78 -0.21 8.81
C PHE A 46 -24.05 0.30 8.18
N GLU A 47 -24.26 1.62 8.23
CA GLU A 47 -25.44 2.30 7.72
C GLU A 47 -25.75 1.95 6.25
N ASN A 48 -24.71 1.80 5.44
CA ASN A 48 -24.82 1.51 4.01
C ASN A 48 -23.53 0.85 3.49
N LYS A 49 -23.56 0.47 2.23
CA LYS A 49 -22.44 -0.18 1.55
C LYS A 49 -21.23 0.76 1.38
N GLU A 50 -21.45 2.05 1.25
CA GLU A 50 -20.39 3.05 1.12
C GLU A 50 -19.58 3.16 2.41
N ALA A 51 -20.25 3.18 3.58
CA ALA A 51 -19.60 3.14 4.88
C ALA A 51 -18.78 1.86 5.09
N LEU A 52 -19.27 0.72 4.59
CA LEU A 52 -18.56 -0.54 4.64
C LEU A 52 -17.34 -0.54 3.69
N LEU A 53 -17.48 -0.01 2.47
CA LEU A 53 -16.36 0.14 1.52
C LEU A 53 -15.26 1.05 2.08
N GLU A 54 -15.63 2.14 2.71
CA GLU A 54 -14.68 3.05 3.36
C GLU A 54 -13.92 2.33 4.49
N ALA A 55 -14.61 1.57 5.33
CA ALA A 55 -13.97 0.76 6.37
C ALA A 55 -13.04 -0.33 5.79
N CYS A 56 -13.40 -0.94 4.66
CA CYS A 56 -12.52 -1.89 3.96
C CYS A 56 -11.23 -1.23 3.49
N LEU A 57 -11.30 -0.07 2.84
CA LEU A 57 -10.12 0.67 2.39
C LEU A 57 -9.24 1.12 3.56
N GLN A 58 -9.86 1.60 4.65
CA GLN A 58 -9.16 2.01 5.88
C GLN A 58 -8.40 0.83 6.52
N LEU A 59 -9.01 -0.37 6.58
CA LEU A 59 -8.35 -1.55 7.13
C LEU A 59 -7.15 -1.99 6.29
N VAL A 60 -7.29 -2.05 4.97
CA VAL A 60 -6.18 -2.37 4.04
C VAL A 60 -5.02 -1.41 4.24
N GLN A 61 -5.31 -0.11 4.35
CA GLN A 61 -4.29 0.91 4.60
C GLN A 61 -3.64 0.77 5.99
N ALA A 62 -4.43 0.52 7.03
CA ALA A 62 -3.90 0.36 8.39
C ALA A 62 -2.94 -0.83 8.50
N GLN A 63 -3.26 -1.95 7.85
CA GLN A 63 -2.39 -3.13 7.79
C GLN A 63 -1.07 -2.81 7.07
N LEU A 64 -1.13 -2.10 5.94
CA LEU A 64 0.06 -1.69 5.20
C LEU A 64 0.96 -0.75 6.02
N LYS A 65 0.36 0.23 6.70
CA LYS A 65 1.09 1.13 7.61
C LYS A 65 1.78 0.40 8.75
N ALA A 66 1.08 -0.53 9.40
CA ALA A 66 1.65 -1.33 10.48
C ALA A 66 2.87 -2.12 10.00
N THR A 67 2.78 -2.72 8.81
CA THR A 67 3.88 -3.43 8.17
C THR A 67 5.07 -2.52 7.89
N HIS A 68 4.83 -1.33 7.32
CA HIS A 68 5.90 -0.36 7.04
C HIS A 68 6.59 0.12 8.32
N TYR A 69 5.82 0.38 9.37
CA TYR A 69 6.35 0.82 10.66
C TYR A 69 7.24 -0.24 11.32
N GLU A 70 6.79 -1.51 11.35
CA GLU A 70 7.60 -2.60 11.91
C GLU A 70 8.86 -2.86 11.08
N THR A 71 8.81 -2.67 9.77
CA THR A 71 9.97 -2.79 8.90
C THR A 71 10.96 -1.64 9.13
N ALA A 72 10.47 -0.41 9.27
CA ALA A 72 11.32 0.75 9.51
C ALA A 72 12.12 0.65 10.81
N LYS A 73 11.64 -0.11 11.80
CA LYS A 73 12.41 -0.41 13.02
C LYS A 73 13.57 -1.37 12.82
N ARG A 74 13.55 -2.17 11.76
CA ARG A 74 14.50 -3.24 11.48
C ARG A 74 15.52 -2.88 10.41
N VAL A 75 15.19 -1.92 9.56
CA VAL A 75 15.96 -1.54 8.38
C VAL A 75 16.48 -0.12 8.57
N GLU A 76 17.76 -0.01 8.86
CA GLU A 76 18.41 1.29 9.06
C GLU A 76 18.87 1.96 7.76
N GLU A 77 19.07 1.15 6.69
CA GLU A 77 19.54 1.63 5.41
C GLU A 77 18.39 2.29 4.62
N PRO A 78 18.47 3.61 4.31
CA PRO A 78 17.33 4.35 3.74
C PRO A 78 16.88 3.87 2.36
N MET A 79 17.80 3.44 1.50
CA MET A 79 17.47 2.93 0.16
C MET A 79 16.70 1.63 0.26
N LEU A 80 17.16 0.71 1.12
CA LEU A 80 16.51 -0.57 1.33
C LEU A 80 15.10 -0.37 1.87
N LEU A 81 14.93 0.51 2.86
CA LEU A 81 13.63 0.85 3.41
C LEU A 81 12.69 1.43 2.34
N ALA A 82 13.19 2.36 1.52
CA ALA A 82 12.41 2.97 0.45
C ALA A 82 11.97 1.95 -0.61
N LEU A 83 12.86 1.05 -1.03
CA LEU A 83 12.55 -0.03 -1.97
C LEU A 83 11.54 -1.01 -1.40
N TYR A 84 11.71 -1.40 -0.12
CA TYR A 84 10.76 -2.25 0.57
C TYR A 84 9.36 -1.62 0.63
N ILE A 85 9.25 -0.37 1.07
CA ILE A 85 7.97 0.35 1.13
C ILE A 85 7.32 0.39 -0.26
N THR A 86 8.09 0.74 -1.29
CA THR A 86 7.59 0.80 -2.67
C THR A 86 7.09 -0.56 -3.16
N LYS A 87 7.84 -1.63 -2.92
CA LYS A 87 7.47 -2.99 -3.30
C LYS A 87 6.22 -3.47 -2.53
N SER A 88 6.14 -3.24 -1.23
CA SER A 88 4.98 -3.64 -0.42
C SER A 88 3.71 -2.87 -0.79
N MET A 89 3.82 -1.59 -1.16
CA MET A 89 2.71 -0.82 -1.74
C MET A 89 2.23 -1.41 -3.07
N ALA A 90 3.16 -1.80 -3.94
CA ALA A 90 2.84 -2.43 -5.22
C ALA A 90 2.10 -3.76 -5.04
N LEU A 91 2.57 -4.61 -4.12
CA LEU A 91 1.92 -5.87 -3.77
C LEU A 91 0.51 -5.67 -3.22
N SER A 92 0.33 -4.70 -2.32
CA SER A 92 -0.97 -4.36 -1.77
C SER A 92 -1.93 -3.84 -2.85
N ASN A 93 -1.47 -2.94 -3.71
CA ASN A 93 -2.27 -2.41 -4.81
C ASN A 93 -2.69 -3.53 -5.78
N HIS A 94 -1.80 -4.47 -6.08
CA HIS A 94 -2.15 -5.61 -6.92
C HIS A 94 -3.16 -6.53 -6.24
N ARG A 95 -2.93 -6.90 -4.97
CA ARG A 95 -3.82 -7.77 -4.19
C ARG A 95 -5.24 -7.22 -4.10
N TYR A 96 -5.39 -5.92 -3.87
CA TYR A 96 -6.70 -5.27 -3.71
C TYR A 96 -7.13 -4.46 -4.94
N ASN A 97 -6.53 -4.73 -6.09
CA ASN A 97 -6.76 -3.97 -7.33
C ASN A 97 -8.23 -3.89 -7.68
N ARG A 98 -8.97 -4.99 -7.58
CA ARG A 98 -10.39 -5.01 -7.92
C ARG A 98 -11.23 -4.18 -6.95
N LEU A 99 -11.00 -4.31 -5.65
CA LEU A 99 -11.66 -3.47 -4.64
C LEU A 99 -11.39 -1.98 -4.92
N ILE A 100 -10.13 -1.60 -5.13
CA ILE A 100 -9.72 -0.21 -5.35
C ILE A 100 -10.28 0.33 -6.67
N SER A 101 -10.09 -0.38 -7.77
CA SER A 101 -10.49 0.08 -9.10
C SER A 101 -12.02 0.17 -9.28
N GLU A 102 -12.77 -0.79 -8.74
CA GLU A 102 -14.23 -0.74 -8.77
C GLU A 102 -14.80 0.30 -7.80
N THR A 103 -14.17 0.53 -6.64
CA THR A 103 -14.56 1.64 -5.76
C THR A 103 -14.37 2.97 -6.49
N LYS A 104 -13.25 3.15 -7.18
CA LYS A 104 -13.02 4.35 -8.02
C LYS A 104 -14.11 4.52 -9.09
N ARG A 105 -14.51 3.42 -9.72
CA ARG A 105 -15.46 3.45 -10.83
C ARG A 105 -16.91 3.66 -10.41
N TYR A 106 -17.34 3.02 -9.33
CA TYR A 106 -18.76 2.95 -8.95
C TYR A 106 -19.11 3.74 -7.70
N TYR A 107 -18.10 4.12 -6.88
CA TYR A 107 -18.22 4.88 -5.63
C TYR A 107 -17.16 5.98 -5.58
N PRO A 108 -17.11 6.89 -6.57
CA PRO A 108 -16.02 7.86 -6.74
C PRO A 108 -15.86 8.79 -5.53
N GLU A 109 -16.92 9.10 -4.82
CA GLU A 109 -16.86 9.95 -3.61
C GLU A 109 -16.15 9.23 -2.46
N VAL A 110 -16.44 7.95 -2.23
CA VAL A 110 -15.75 7.13 -1.23
C VAL A 110 -14.27 7.04 -1.57
N HIS A 111 -13.96 6.74 -2.84
CA HIS A 111 -12.59 6.68 -3.32
C HIS A 111 -11.85 8.02 -3.13
N SER A 112 -12.46 9.14 -3.53
CA SER A 112 -11.82 10.46 -3.44
C SER A 112 -11.55 10.88 -2.00
N ARG A 113 -12.50 10.68 -1.08
CA ARG A 113 -12.30 10.97 0.35
C ARG A 113 -11.15 10.15 0.93
N PHE A 114 -11.14 8.84 0.67
CA PHE A 114 -10.10 7.94 1.17
C PHE A 114 -8.73 8.30 0.61
N PHE A 115 -8.60 8.45 -0.71
CA PHE A 115 -7.31 8.68 -1.37
C PHE A 115 -6.76 10.08 -1.14
N ALA A 116 -7.58 11.11 -0.92
CA ALA A 116 -7.09 12.43 -0.56
C ALA A 116 -6.27 12.40 0.75
N LEU A 117 -6.81 11.73 1.77
CA LEU A 117 -6.11 11.57 3.06
C LEU A 117 -4.89 10.66 2.93
N HIS A 118 -5.02 9.56 2.20
CA HIS A 118 -3.95 8.60 2.01
C HIS A 118 -2.77 9.18 1.24
N THR A 119 -3.02 9.91 0.17
CA THR A 119 -1.98 10.56 -0.63
C THR A 119 -1.11 11.48 0.20
N GLU A 120 -1.73 12.31 1.04
CA GLU A 120 -1.02 13.24 1.90
C GLU A 120 -0.16 12.53 2.96
N GLU A 121 -0.64 11.42 3.49
CA GLU A 121 0.14 10.61 4.43
C GLU A 121 1.34 9.94 3.77
N VAL A 122 1.17 9.39 2.56
CA VAL A 122 2.26 8.78 1.78
C VAL A 122 3.32 9.83 1.45
N ARG A 123 2.92 11.01 0.98
CA ARG A 123 3.85 12.10 0.69
C ARG A 123 4.67 12.49 1.92
N ARG A 124 4.03 12.68 3.07
CA ARG A 124 4.73 12.99 4.33
C ARG A 124 5.70 11.88 4.75
N MET A 125 5.32 10.63 4.57
CA MET A 125 6.21 9.49 4.87
C MET A 125 7.43 9.49 3.95
N LEU A 126 7.24 9.66 2.64
CA LEU A 126 8.31 9.73 1.65
C LEU A 126 9.24 10.93 1.93
N GLN A 127 8.68 12.10 2.24
CA GLN A 127 9.45 13.29 2.57
C GLN A 127 10.38 13.06 3.77
N ARG A 128 9.85 12.48 4.86
CA ARG A 128 10.67 12.13 6.04
C ARG A 128 11.79 11.15 5.69
N GLY A 129 11.51 10.17 4.82
CA GLY A 129 12.51 9.21 4.35
C GLY A 129 13.64 9.88 3.57
N ILE A 130 13.30 10.81 2.67
CA ILE A 130 14.27 11.57 1.88
C ILE A 130 15.07 12.53 2.77
N GLU A 131 14.43 13.23 3.69
CA GLU A 131 15.11 14.09 4.67
C GLU A 131 16.10 13.30 5.54
N TYR A 132 15.67 12.15 6.05
CA TYR A 132 16.55 11.25 6.81
C TYR A 132 17.75 10.78 5.98
N ALA A 133 17.52 10.36 4.73
CA ALA A 133 18.61 9.97 3.83
C ALA A 133 19.59 11.13 3.55
N ARG A 134 19.09 12.35 3.42
CA ARG A 134 19.91 13.55 3.27
C ARG A 134 20.76 13.83 4.51
N GLU A 135 20.16 13.80 5.71
CA GLU A 135 20.87 14.02 6.98
C GLU A 135 22.00 12.99 7.21
N LYS A 136 21.80 11.77 6.74
CA LYS A 136 22.78 10.68 6.82
C LYS A 136 23.83 10.72 5.69
N GLY A 137 23.77 11.69 4.78
CA GLY A 137 24.73 11.83 3.68
C GLY A 137 24.56 10.81 2.56
N TYR A 138 23.37 10.21 2.43
CA TYR A 138 23.09 9.25 1.36
C TYR A 138 22.72 9.92 0.04
N LEU A 139 22.21 11.16 0.07
CA LEU A 139 21.76 11.88 -1.12
C LEU A 139 22.82 12.87 -1.61
N ARG A 140 22.82 13.11 -2.92
CA ARG A 140 23.63 14.14 -3.56
C ARG A 140 23.22 15.53 -3.05
N GLU A 141 24.17 16.44 -3.04
CA GLU A 141 23.90 17.86 -2.75
C GLU A 141 22.90 18.44 -3.78
N GLY A 142 22.08 19.38 -3.31
CA GLY A 142 21.10 20.08 -4.16
C GLY A 142 19.81 19.31 -4.44
N ILE A 143 19.62 18.11 -3.89
CA ILE A 143 18.33 17.41 -4.00
C ILE A 143 17.27 18.14 -3.16
N ASP A 144 16.22 18.63 -3.82
CA ASP A 144 15.02 19.12 -3.15
C ASP A 144 14.13 17.94 -2.74
N ALA A 145 13.88 17.81 -1.44
CA ALA A 145 13.12 16.67 -0.90
C ALA A 145 11.66 16.68 -1.36
N ALA A 146 11.04 17.86 -1.46
CA ALA A 146 9.63 17.97 -1.87
C ALA A 146 9.47 17.62 -3.35
N GLU A 147 10.36 18.13 -4.21
CA GLU A 147 10.37 17.81 -5.65
C GLU A 147 10.64 16.32 -5.87
N ALA A 148 11.59 15.73 -5.16
CA ALA A 148 11.88 14.30 -5.25
C ALA A 148 10.68 13.44 -4.83
N VAL A 149 9.91 13.84 -3.82
CA VAL A 149 8.67 13.14 -3.42
C VAL A 149 7.63 13.20 -4.52
N GLU A 150 7.38 14.37 -5.11
CA GLU A 150 6.39 14.51 -6.19
C GLU A 150 6.77 13.69 -7.44
N GLN A 151 8.03 13.72 -7.85
CA GLN A 151 8.53 12.92 -8.97
C GLN A 151 8.38 11.41 -8.72
N LEU A 152 8.70 10.95 -7.48
CA LEU A 152 8.50 9.54 -7.11
C LEU A 152 7.02 9.18 -7.11
N TYR A 153 6.17 10.05 -6.56
CA TYR A 153 4.74 9.83 -6.52
C TYR A 153 4.16 9.72 -7.94
N ASP A 154 4.52 10.62 -8.85
CA ASP A 154 4.10 10.59 -10.25
C ASP A 154 4.60 9.32 -10.96
N LEU A 155 5.85 8.92 -10.71
CA LEU A 155 6.40 7.65 -11.21
C LEU A 155 5.51 6.48 -10.78
N LEU A 156 5.20 6.37 -9.49
CA LEU A 156 4.38 5.29 -8.95
C LEU A 156 2.95 5.32 -9.52
N GLN A 157 2.34 6.49 -9.70
CA GLN A 157 1.03 6.65 -10.32
C GLN A 157 1.00 6.27 -11.81
N SER A 158 2.14 6.43 -12.51
CA SER A 158 2.27 6.04 -13.92
C SER A 158 2.28 4.52 -14.13
N LEU A 159 2.57 3.75 -13.09
CA LEU A 159 2.66 2.30 -13.15
C LEU A 159 1.26 1.69 -13.08
N ARG A 160 0.81 1.12 -14.18
CA ARG A 160 -0.50 0.48 -14.29
C ARG A 160 -0.37 -1.03 -14.16
N ILE A 161 -1.25 -1.63 -13.36
CA ILE A 161 -1.44 -3.08 -13.35
C ILE A 161 -2.10 -3.48 -14.67
N LYS A 162 -1.47 -4.39 -15.40
CA LYS A 162 -2.05 -4.97 -16.63
C LYS A 162 -2.86 -6.21 -16.26
N GLU A 163 -3.86 -6.55 -17.09
CA GLU A 163 -4.77 -7.68 -16.83
C GLU A 163 -4.07 -9.03 -16.60
N ASN A 164 -2.91 -9.22 -17.21
CA ASN A 164 -2.14 -10.48 -17.14
C ASN A 164 -0.91 -10.39 -16.21
N ASP A 165 -0.70 -9.28 -15.51
CA ASP A 165 0.40 -9.18 -14.57
C ASP A 165 0.11 -10.06 -13.35
N ASN A 166 1.01 -10.99 -13.04
CA ASN A 166 0.99 -11.59 -11.71
C ASN A 166 1.58 -10.61 -10.70
N CYS A 167 1.27 -10.84 -9.42
CA CYS A 167 1.63 -9.96 -8.32
C CYS A 167 3.15 -9.72 -8.23
N ASP A 168 3.93 -10.78 -8.38
CA ASP A 168 5.39 -10.74 -8.24
C ASP A 168 6.04 -9.99 -9.41
N THR A 169 5.58 -10.25 -10.64
CA THR A 169 6.06 -9.54 -11.85
C THR A 169 5.79 -8.03 -11.73
N TYR A 170 4.57 -7.65 -11.33
CA TYR A 170 4.23 -6.24 -11.15
C TYR A 170 5.08 -5.58 -10.06
N ALA A 171 5.21 -6.21 -8.88
CA ALA A 171 6.01 -5.68 -7.79
C ALA A 171 7.51 -5.58 -8.13
N THR A 172 8.04 -6.53 -8.93
CA THR A 172 9.41 -6.47 -9.43
C THR A 172 9.61 -5.28 -10.36
N GLN A 173 8.73 -5.07 -11.34
CA GLN A 173 8.80 -3.92 -12.25
C GLN A 173 8.72 -2.58 -11.52
N VAL A 174 7.87 -2.48 -10.51
CA VAL A 174 7.77 -1.29 -9.66
C VAL A 174 9.07 -1.08 -8.88
N GLY A 175 9.62 -2.14 -8.28
CA GLY A 175 10.88 -2.09 -7.54
C GLY A 175 12.06 -1.65 -8.41
N GLU A 176 12.20 -2.17 -9.62
CA GLU A 176 13.27 -1.79 -10.56
C GLU A 176 13.20 -0.32 -10.96
N LYS A 177 12.01 0.20 -11.23
CA LYS A 177 11.83 1.62 -11.57
C LYS A 177 12.10 2.52 -10.37
N ALA A 178 11.64 2.15 -9.19
CA ALA A 178 11.93 2.88 -7.96
C ALA A 178 13.43 2.87 -7.65
N TYR A 179 14.11 1.73 -7.81
CA TYR A 179 15.56 1.63 -7.65
C TYR A 179 16.30 2.57 -8.60
N THR A 180 15.94 2.56 -9.89
CA THR A 180 16.53 3.47 -10.88
C THR A 180 16.35 4.93 -10.49
N TYR A 181 15.18 5.30 -10.01
CA TYR A 181 14.88 6.64 -9.52
C TYR A 181 15.74 7.01 -8.29
N PHE A 182 15.72 6.17 -7.25
CA PHE A 182 16.49 6.41 -6.03
C PHE A 182 18.01 6.47 -6.31
N ARG A 183 18.52 5.57 -7.16
CA ARG A 183 19.92 5.58 -7.59
C ARG A 183 20.31 6.94 -8.21
N GLY A 184 19.40 7.58 -8.93
CA GLY A 184 19.57 8.93 -9.46
C GLY A 184 19.70 10.01 -8.39
N LEU A 185 19.18 9.81 -7.18
CA LEU A 185 19.26 10.75 -6.07
C LEU A 185 20.48 10.53 -5.18
N MET A 186 21.08 9.33 -5.18
CA MET A 186 22.10 8.92 -4.22
C MET A 186 23.51 9.40 -4.58
N THR A 187 24.36 9.52 -3.55
CA THR A 187 25.82 9.66 -3.73
C THR A 187 26.42 8.38 -4.28
N VAL A 188 27.58 8.49 -4.94
CA VAL A 188 28.31 7.32 -5.47
C VAL A 188 28.68 6.33 -4.34
N ASP A 189 29.06 6.83 -3.16
CA ASP A 189 29.42 5.98 -2.03
C ASP A 189 28.21 5.23 -1.45
N SER A 190 27.04 5.85 -1.46
CA SER A 190 25.79 5.21 -1.05
C SER A 190 25.39 4.11 -2.02
N ILE A 191 25.53 4.35 -3.33
CA ILE A 191 25.27 3.34 -4.36
C ILE A 191 26.21 2.14 -4.18
N ARG A 192 27.53 2.38 -4.00
CA ARG A 192 28.50 1.30 -3.79
C ARG A 192 28.21 0.47 -2.55
N ARG A 193 27.81 1.13 -1.44
CA ARG A 193 27.42 0.43 -0.21
C ARG A 193 26.20 -0.46 -0.44
N TYR A 194 25.18 0.04 -1.11
CA TYR A 194 24.01 -0.75 -1.45
C TYR A 194 24.36 -1.94 -2.34
N GLU A 195 25.10 -1.72 -3.44
CA GLU A 195 25.49 -2.76 -4.39
C GLU A 195 26.40 -3.84 -3.74
N ALA A 196 27.23 -3.48 -2.78
CA ALA A 196 28.06 -4.44 -2.04
C ALA A 196 27.25 -5.42 -1.16
N HIS A 197 26.02 -5.07 -0.79
CA HIS A 197 25.13 -5.87 0.06
C HIS A 197 23.83 -6.24 -0.67
N GLU A 198 23.78 -6.10 -1.98
CA GLU A 198 22.55 -6.24 -2.78
C GLU A 198 21.85 -7.59 -2.57
N ASP A 199 22.61 -8.68 -2.52
CA ASP A 199 22.04 -10.02 -2.35
C ASP A 199 21.47 -10.22 -0.95
N GLU A 200 22.12 -9.72 0.08
CA GLU A 200 21.62 -9.72 1.47
C GLU A 200 20.31 -8.92 1.56
N TYR A 201 20.27 -7.77 0.90
CA TYR A 201 19.09 -6.91 0.86
C TYR A 201 17.93 -7.52 0.09
N LYS A 202 18.19 -8.24 -1.01
CA LYS A 202 17.16 -8.99 -1.74
C LYS A 202 16.52 -10.05 -0.85
N HIS A 203 17.31 -10.85 -0.16
CA HIS A 203 16.81 -11.85 0.78
C HIS A 203 15.97 -11.24 1.90
N LEU A 204 16.41 -10.13 2.48
CA LEU A 204 15.65 -9.45 3.51
C LEU A 204 14.30 -8.94 2.99
N ILE A 205 14.26 -8.34 1.81
CA ILE A 205 13.02 -7.88 1.16
C ILE A 205 12.08 -9.07 0.91
N GLU A 206 12.58 -10.18 0.43
CA GLU A 206 11.79 -11.40 0.18
C GLU A 206 11.22 -11.97 1.48
N GLU A 207 12.03 -12.10 2.53
CA GLU A 207 11.59 -12.60 3.84
C GLU A 207 10.46 -11.74 4.43
N ILE A 208 10.65 -10.41 4.44
CA ILE A 208 9.64 -9.48 4.98
C ILE A 208 8.38 -9.50 4.13
N THR A 209 8.51 -9.60 2.79
CA THR A 209 7.38 -9.61 1.87
C THR A 209 6.57 -10.90 1.98
N THR A 210 7.24 -12.05 2.18
CA THR A 210 6.60 -13.37 2.31
C THR A 210 5.83 -13.51 3.61
N LYS A 211 6.33 -12.95 4.72
CA LYS A 211 5.63 -12.95 6.02
C LYS A 211 4.34 -12.13 6.02
N ASN A 212 4.14 -11.26 5.04
CA ASN A 212 2.97 -10.38 4.89
C ASN A 212 1.98 -10.85 3.80
N ARG A 213 2.17 -12.02 3.23
CA ARG A 213 1.22 -12.72 2.34
C ARG A 213 0.19 -13.52 3.12
#